data_de6943c50f03c758c800f5df4816c503
#
_entry.id   de6943c50f03c758c800f5df4816c503
#
_cell.length_a   1.000
_cell.length_b   1.000
_cell.length_c   1.000
_cell.angle_alpha   90.00
_cell.angle_beta   90.00
_cell.angle_gamma   90.00
#
_symmetry.space_group_name_H-M   'P 1'
#
loop_
_entity.id
_entity.type
_entity.pdbx_description
1 polymer ?
#
loop_
_entity_poly.entity_id
_entity_poly.type
_entity_poly.pdbx_seq_one_letter_code
_entity_poly.pdbx_strand_id
1 'polypeptide(L)'
;MAELKSAWELALEKTKKMGGEDAVTLTADQKQEIAEIRKKYEAKIAEAEIIITDLEKKEKELDYLRRERERKIEGVYEKVQKKK
;
A
#
# COMPACT_ATOMS: atom_id res chain seq x y z
N MET A 1 -15.17 -0.23 23.69
CA MET A 1 -14.99 -1.31 22.87
C MET A 1 -13.73 -1.24 22.06
N ALA A 2 -13.01 -2.23 22.13
CA ALA A 2 -11.74 -2.24 21.45
C ALA A 2 -11.94 -2.34 19.95
N GLU A 3 -11.23 -1.59 19.25
CA GLU A 3 -11.24 -1.74 17.82
C GLU A 3 -10.44 -2.91 17.43
N LEU A 4 -10.91 -3.58 16.43
CA LEU A 4 -10.17 -4.69 15.88
C LEU A 4 -9.27 -4.17 14.79
N LYS A 5 -8.02 -4.08 15.11
CA LYS A 5 -7.06 -3.68 14.11
C LYS A 5 -6.72 -4.86 13.23
N SER A 6 -6.54 -4.59 11.98
CA SER A 6 -6.13 -5.63 11.07
C SER A 6 -4.72 -6.07 11.41
N ALA A 7 -4.36 -7.26 10.98
CA ALA A 7 -3.01 -7.77 11.20
C ALA A 7 -2.00 -6.82 10.61
N TRP A 8 -2.35 -6.21 9.50
CA TRP A 8 -1.46 -5.28 8.83
C TRP A 8 -1.17 -4.06 9.71
N GLU A 9 -2.21 -3.53 10.33
CA GLU A 9 -2.05 -2.37 11.19
C GLU A 9 -1.22 -2.70 12.41
N LEU A 10 -1.43 -3.87 12.96
CA LEU A 10 -0.64 -4.29 14.10
C LEU A 10 0.83 -4.43 13.75
N ALA A 11 1.09 -4.96 12.58
CA ALA A 11 2.47 -5.09 12.12
C ALA A 11 3.12 -3.72 11.96
N LEU A 12 2.37 -2.77 11.45
CA LEU A 12 2.90 -1.42 11.30
C LEU A 12 3.22 -0.79 12.63
N GLU A 13 2.34 -0.97 13.59
CA GLU A 13 2.58 -0.41 14.91
C GLU A 13 3.81 -1.02 15.56
N LYS A 14 3.96 -2.31 15.42
CA LYS A 14 5.13 -2.97 15.96
C LYS A 14 6.41 -2.44 15.34
N THR A 15 6.38 -2.29 14.04
CA THR A 15 7.55 -1.81 13.33
C THR A 15 7.94 -0.42 13.81
N LYS A 16 6.95 0.41 14.02
CA LYS A 16 7.23 1.77 14.50
C LYS A 16 7.83 1.75 15.88
N LYS A 17 7.29 0.92 16.76
CA LYS A 17 7.77 0.88 18.13
C LYS A 17 9.18 0.37 18.22
N MET A 18 9.55 -0.47 17.29
CA MET A 18 10.88 -1.06 17.32
C MET A 18 11.90 -0.26 16.51
N GLY A 19 11.56 0.99 16.18
CA GLY A 19 12.46 1.73 15.33
C GLY A 19 12.38 1.22 13.91
N GLY A 20 11.24 1.43 13.30
CA GLY A 20 10.94 0.83 12.01
C GLY A 20 12.02 0.99 10.97
N GLU A 21 12.77 2.06 11.04
CA GLU A 21 13.79 2.29 10.03
C GLU A 21 14.84 1.19 10.06
N ASP A 22 15.03 0.57 11.20
CA ASP A 22 16.00 -0.52 11.28
C ASP A 22 15.47 -1.78 10.65
N ALA A 23 14.17 -1.98 10.72
CA ALA A 23 13.59 -3.18 10.17
C ALA A 23 13.60 -3.16 8.65
N VAL A 24 13.26 -2.03 8.08
CA VAL A 24 13.22 -1.90 6.62
C VAL A 24 13.78 -0.54 6.26
N THR A 25 14.94 -0.56 5.66
CA THR A 25 15.58 0.68 5.24
C THR A 25 15.41 0.83 3.74
N LEU A 26 14.67 1.83 3.34
CA LEU A 26 14.43 2.10 1.93
C LEU A 26 15.38 3.17 1.43
N THR A 27 15.91 2.96 0.25
CA THR A 27 16.69 3.98 -0.39
C THR A 27 15.79 5.10 -0.87
N ALA A 28 16.40 6.23 -1.21
CA ALA A 28 15.61 7.34 -1.73
C ALA A 28 14.87 6.94 -2.99
N ASP A 29 15.52 6.15 -3.83
CA ASP A 29 14.88 5.68 -5.06
C ASP A 29 13.68 4.81 -4.76
N GLN A 30 13.79 3.95 -3.77
CA GLN A 30 12.71 3.06 -3.42
C GLN A 30 11.55 3.82 -2.80
N LYS A 31 11.86 4.81 -1.98
CA LYS A 31 10.80 5.64 -1.43
C LYS A 31 10.06 6.38 -2.53
N GLN A 32 10.80 6.86 -3.50
CA GLN A 32 10.18 7.54 -4.62
C GLN A 32 9.34 6.57 -5.45
N GLU A 33 9.83 5.37 -5.61
CA GLU A 33 9.10 4.36 -6.34
C GLU A 33 7.75 4.09 -5.68
N ILE A 34 7.75 3.95 -4.37
CA ILE A 34 6.52 3.72 -3.64
C ILE A 34 5.58 4.91 -3.78
N ALA A 35 6.13 6.11 -3.68
CA ALA A 35 5.32 7.31 -3.83
C ALA A 35 4.68 7.37 -5.21
N GLU A 36 5.43 6.99 -6.22
CA GLU A 36 4.90 6.99 -7.57
C GLU A 36 3.82 5.95 -7.74
N ILE A 37 4.00 4.79 -7.14
CA ILE A 37 2.98 3.76 -7.19
C ILE A 37 1.70 4.26 -6.56
N ARG A 38 1.80 4.86 -5.39
CA ARG A 38 0.63 5.37 -4.71
C ARG A 38 -0.07 6.44 -5.53
N LYS A 39 0.71 7.34 -6.09
CA LYS A 39 0.16 8.42 -6.88
C LYS A 39 -0.57 7.88 -8.10
N LYS A 40 0.04 6.91 -8.74
CA LYS A 40 -0.53 6.33 -9.94
C LYS A 40 -1.87 5.67 -9.63
N TYR A 41 -1.91 4.91 -8.56
CA TYR A 41 -3.14 4.21 -8.23
C TYR A 41 -4.19 5.13 -7.62
N GLU A 42 -3.75 6.18 -6.95
CA GLU A 42 -4.70 7.18 -6.50
C GLU A 42 -5.45 7.78 -7.68
N ALA A 43 -4.72 8.09 -8.74
CA ALA A 43 -5.35 8.64 -9.92
C ALA A 43 -6.29 7.63 -10.55
N LYS A 44 -5.88 6.39 -10.61
CA LYS A 44 -6.74 5.36 -11.16
C LYS A 44 -8.00 5.16 -10.35
N ILE A 45 -7.85 5.18 -9.04
CA ILE A 45 -8.99 5.01 -8.16
C ILE A 45 -9.95 6.18 -8.31
N ALA A 46 -9.42 7.39 -8.33
CA ALA A 46 -10.27 8.56 -8.50
C ALA A 46 -11.00 8.51 -9.82
N GLU A 47 -10.30 8.08 -10.85
CA GLU A 47 -10.92 7.97 -12.16
C GLU A 47 -12.04 6.94 -12.16
N ALA A 48 -11.78 5.81 -11.53
CA ALA A 48 -12.79 4.77 -11.47
C ALA A 48 -14.01 5.23 -10.72
N GLU A 49 -13.80 6.00 -9.66
CA GLU A 49 -14.92 6.51 -8.89
C GLU A 49 -15.81 7.41 -9.70
N ILE A 50 -15.22 8.15 -10.62
CA ILE A 50 -16.00 9.05 -11.45
C ILE A 50 -16.68 8.32 -12.60
N ILE A 51 -15.93 7.44 -13.25
CA ILE A 51 -16.40 6.80 -14.47
C ILE A 51 -17.41 5.71 -14.18
N ILE A 52 -17.15 4.91 -13.17
CA ILE A 52 -18.02 3.78 -12.89
C ILE A 52 -19.18 4.25 -12.03
N THR A 53 -20.38 4.18 -12.59
CA THR A 53 -21.56 4.59 -11.86
C THR A 53 -22.22 3.43 -11.13
N ASP A 54 -21.99 2.22 -11.59
CA ASP A 54 -22.57 1.05 -10.93
C ASP A 54 -21.84 0.79 -9.64
N LEU A 55 -22.58 0.78 -8.53
CA LEU A 55 -21.97 0.67 -7.22
C LEU A 55 -21.22 -0.64 -7.03
N GLU A 56 -21.79 -1.73 -7.47
CA GLU A 56 -21.14 -3.02 -7.32
C GLU A 56 -19.86 -3.09 -8.11
N LYS A 57 -19.92 -2.64 -9.36
CA LYS A 57 -18.73 -2.66 -10.19
C LYS A 57 -17.67 -1.72 -9.65
N LYS A 58 -18.12 -0.58 -9.15
CA LYS A 58 -17.17 0.38 -8.60
C LYS A 58 -16.42 -0.21 -7.41
N GLU A 59 -17.13 -0.87 -6.53
CA GLU A 59 -16.50 -1.45 -5.35
C GLU A 59 -15.49 -2.53 -5.75
N LYS A 60 -15.86 -3.35 -6.71
CA LYS A 60 -14.94 -4.39 -7.15
C LYS A 60 -13.69 -3.80 -7.79
N GLU A 61 -13.88 -2.78 -8.60
CA GLU A 61 -12.75 -2.17 -9.27
C GLU A 61 -11.85 -1.48 -8.28
N LEU A 62 -12.42 -0.75 -7.33
CA LEU A 62 -11.63 -0.07 -6.33
C LEU A 62 -10.85 -1.07 -5.48
N ASP A 63 -11.50 -2.15 -5.12
CA ASP A 63 -10.84 -3.18 -4.34
C ASP A 63 -9.68 -3.78 -5.12
N TYR A 64 -9.89 -4.05 -6.38
CA TYR A 64 -8.84 -4.59 -7.22
C TYR A 64 -7.65 -3.63 -7.32
N LEU A 65 -7.94 -2.35 -7.51
CA LEU A 65 -6.88 -1.36 -7.62
C LEU A 65 -6.09 -1.24 -6.32
N ARG A 66 -6.81 -1.27 -5.21
CA ARG A 66 -6.13 -1.19 -3.93
C ARG A 66 -5.23 -2.38 -3.69
N ARG A 67 -5.69 -3.56 -4.05
CA ARG A 67 -4.89 -4.75 -3.88
C ARG A 67 -3.66 -4.73 -4.76
N GLU A 68 -3.82 -4.26 -5.98
CA GLU A 68 -2.69 -4.15 -6.88
C GLU A 68 -1.67 -3.17 -6.34
N ARG A 69 -2.16 -2.05 -5.82
CA ARG A 69 -1.26 -1.06 -5.26
C ARG A 69 -0.44 -1.65 -4.12
N GLU A 70 -1.12 -2.34 -3.23
CA GLU A 70 -0.42 -2.95 -2.10
C GLU A 70 0.58 -3.99 -2.55
N ARG A 71 0.21 -4.77 -3.53
CA ARG A 71 1.11 -5.79 -4.04
C ARG A 71 2.37 -5.19 -4.63
N LYS A 72 2.22 -4.11 -5.36
CA LYS A 72 3.38 -3.47 -5.96
C LYS A 72 4.27 -2.82 -4.92
N ILE A 73 3.66 -2.22 -3.91
CA ILE A 73 4.43 -1.65 -2.83
C ILE A 73 5.17 -2.75 -2.07
N GLU A 74 4.48 -3.85 -1.85
CA GLU A 74 5.11 -4.99 -1.20
C GLU A 74 6.31 -5.48 -1.98
N GLY A 75 6.19 -5.45 -3.30
CA GLY A 75 7.31 -5.86 -4.13
C GLY A 75 8.55 -5.03 -3.91
N VAL A 76 8.36 -3.74 -3.67
CA VAL A 76 9.49 -2.88 -3.39
C VAL A 76 10.14 -3.26 -2.06
N TYR A 77 9.33 -3.52 -1.06
CA TYR A 77 9.86 -3.93 0.23
C TYR A 77 10.58 -5.27 0.13
N GLU A 78 10.05 -6.18 -0.65
CA GLU A 78 10.68 -7.47 -0.82
C GLU A 78 12.05 -7.36 -1.45
N LYS A 79 12.19 -6.44 -2.39
CA LYS A 79 13.48 -6.23 -3.01
C LYS A 79 14.51 -5.79 -1.99
N VAL A 80 14.09 -4.94 -1.08
CA VAL A 80 15.00 -4.48 -0.03
C VAL A 80 15.47 -5.65 0.80
N GLN A 81 14.53 -6.48 1.22
CA GLN A 81 14.87 -7.59 2.08
C GLN A 81 15.79 -8.59 1.39
N LYS A 82 15.53 -8.84 0.13
CA LYS A 82 16.34 -9.81 -0.59
C LYS A 82 17.75 -9.33 -0.86
N LYS A 83 17.92 -8.06 -0.78
CA LYS A 83 19.22 -7.51 -1.11
C LYS A 83 20.25 -7.68 -0.06
N LYS A 84 19.91 -8.18 1.05
CA LYS A 84 20.87 -8.29 2.13
C LYS A 84 22.14 -9.01 1.79
#